data_d2e8157c8774215096064f2f8b530d19
#
_entry.id   d2e8157c8774215096064f2f8b530d19
#
_cell.length_a   1.000
_cell.length_b   1.000
_cell.length_c   1.000
_cell.angle_alpha   90.00
_cell.angle_beta   90.00
_cell.angle_gamma   90.00
#
_symmetry.space_group_name_H-M   'P 1'
#
loop_
_entity.id
_entity.type
_entity.pdbx_description
1 polymer ?
#
loop_
_entity_poly.entity_id
_entity_poly.type
_entity_poly.pdbx_seq_one_letter_code
_entity_poly.pdbx_strand_id
1 'polypeptide(L)'
;DEDLSGIDLPDVKEEDDALLLYTSGTTGVPKGVILSQKNMISGGLYTTMAHELTADDRALCSLPLYHINGEVVTGVTPLVSGGSVIMPRKFRTNDFWELISKYGCTWFSVVPTMISYLTSGTEIEGKGLKLDQVRFGRSASSALPPSLHREFEKKFKVSIVETMGLTETAAPVFSNPMDTAKRKYGSPGPAVGNTAKIIDPTGKELPRGEQGEIMIRGDNVMKGYYKAPEKTREALEEDGWLHTG
;
A
#
# COMPACT_ATOMS: atom_id res chain seq x y z
N ASP A 1 -25.88 -6.88 17.62
CA ASP A 1 -26.34 -6.80 16.20
C ASP A 1 -27.37 -5.69 16.17
N GLU A 2 -27.02 -4.54 15.57
CA GLU A 2 -27.99 -3.47 15.32
C GLU A 2 -28.86 -3.89 14.13
N ASP A 3 -30.18 -3.69 14.28
CA ASP A 3 -31.13 -3.94 13.20
C ASP A 3 -31.00 -2.83 12.14
N LEU A 4 -30.39 -3.15 11.00
CA LEU A 4 -30.21 -2.25 9.87
C LEU A 4 -31.36 -2.30 8.85
N SER A 5 -32.45 -3.03 9.13
CA SER A 5 -33.56 -3.28 8.21
C SER A 5 -34.35 -2.01 7.80
N GLY A 6 -34.11 -0.88 8.46
CA GLY A 6 -34.75 0.41 8.13
C GLY A 6 -33.83 1.43 7.45
N ILE A 7 -32.57 1.05 7.10
CA ILE A 7 -31.63 1.97 6.46
C ILE A 7 -31.71 1.77 4.94
N ASP A 8 -32.18 2.80 4.23
CA ASP A 8 -32.14 2.85 2.77
C ASP A 8 -30.70 3.22 2.33
N LEU A 9 -29.92 2.20 1.93
CA LEU A 9 -28.56 2.41 1.43
C LEU A 9 -28.62 2.83 -0.04
N PRO A 10 -27.77 3.79 -0.47
CA PRO A 10 -27.68 4.18 -1.88
C PRO A 10 -27.27 2.99 -2.74
N ASP A 11 -27.82 2.91 -3.97
CA ASP A 11 -27.42 1.92 -4.96
C ASP A 11 -26.07 2.35 -5.59
N VAL A 12 -24.97 1.98 -4.93
CA VAL A 12 -23.60 2.31 -5.34
C VAL A 12 -23.13 1.38 -6.45
N LYS A 13 -22.60 1.95 -7.52
CA LYS A 13 -22.05 1.22 -8.68
C LYS A 13 -20.52 1.12 -8.56
N GLU A 14 -19.95 0.12 -9.20
CA GLU A 14 -18.49 -0.08 -9.27
C GLU A 14 -17.75 1.15 -9.82
N GLU A 15 -18.37 1.82 -10.78
CA GLU A 15 -17.80 2.98 -11.50
C GLU A 15 -18.01 4.32 -10.78
N ASP A 16 -18.79 4.35 -9.68
CA ASP A 16 -19.00 5.58 -8.92
C ASP A 16 -17.70 6.06 -8.28
N ASP A 17 -17.52 7.38 -8.22
CA ASP A 17 -16.36 8.00 -7.58
C ASP A 17 -16.41 7.72 -6.07
N ALA A 18 -15.38 7.05 -5.56
CA ALA A 18 -15.27 6.68 -4.14
C ALA A 18 -14.32 7.59 -3.38
N LEU A 19 -13.22 8.00 -4.01
CA LEU A 19 -12.17 8.77 -3.35
C LEU A 19 -11.56 9.80 -4.31
N LEU A 20 -11.37 11.02 -3.80
CA LEU A 20 -10.56 12.06 -4.41
C LEU A 20 -9.34 12.33 -3.53
N LEU A 21 -8.17 11.95 -3.99
CA LEU A 21 -6.94 12.10 -3.24
C LEU A 21 -5.91 12.94 -4.01
N TYR A 22 -5.36 13.97 -3.36
CA TYR A 22 -4.38 14.86 -4.00
C TYR A 22 -2.95 14.33 -3.85
N THR A 23 -2.20 14.35 -4.97
CA THR A 23 -0.76 14.06 -5.00
C THR A 23 0.03 15.35 -5.14
N SER A 24 1.27 15.36 -4.63
CA SER A 24 2.16 16.53 -4.72
C SER A 24 2.59 16.86 -6.15
N GLY A 25 2.39 15.94 -7.12
CA GLY A 25 2.76 16.11 -8.52
C GLY A 25 4.25 16.44 -8.75
N THR A 26 4.91 15.84 -9.71
CA THR A 26 6.31 16.17 -10.10
C THR A 26 6.43 17.58 -10.66
N THR A 27 5.34 18.18 -11.12
CA THR A 27 5.26 19.55 -11.70
C THR A 27 4.98 20.64 -10.66
N GLY A 28 4.91 20.30 -9.37
CA GLY A 28 4.66 21.26 -8.27
C GLY A 28 3.18 21.66 -8.08
N VAL A 29 2.29 21.36 -9.03
CA VAL A 29 0.84 21.58 -8.88
C VAL A 29 0.19 20.27 -8.43
N PRO A 30 -0.51 20.25 -7.27
CA PRO A 30 -1.20 19.06 -6.82
C PRO A 30 -2.26 18.60 -7.83
N LYS A 31 -2.31 17.29 -8.10
CA LYS A 31 -3.31 16.65 -8.95
C LYS A 31 -4.27 15.83 -8.10
N GLY A 32 -5.57 16.01 -8.26
CA GLY A 32 -6.59 15.21 -7.59
C GLY A 32 -6.84 13.92 -8.36
N VAL A 33 -6.43 12.79 -7.81
CA VAL A 33 -6.67 11.45 -8.37
C VAL A 33 -8.08 11.01 -8.01
N ILE A 34 -8.87 10.62 -9.01
CA ILE A 34 -10.21 10.05 -8.81
C ILE A 34 -10.12 8.54 -8.85
N LEU A 35 -10.52 7.91 -7.76
CA LEU A 35 -10.64 6.45 -7.66
C LEU A 35 -12.10 6.05 -7.54
N SER A 36 -12.52 5.05 -8.33
CA SER A 36 -13.85 4.47 -8.25
C SER A 36 -13.97 3.47 -7.10
N GLN A 37 -15.20 3.04 -6.80
CA GLN A 37 -15.46 1.93 -5.87
C GLN A 37 -14.67 0.69 -6.27
N LYS A 38 -14.68 0.35 -7.56
CA LYS A 38 -13.91 -0.77 -8.11
C LYS A 38 -12.41 -0.63 -7.86
N ASN A 39 -11.84 0.56 -8.11
CA ASN A 39 -10.40 0.78 -7.88
C ASN A 39 -10.03 0.56 -6.41
N MET A 40 -10.84 1.08 -5.47
CA MET A 40 -10.62 0.97 -4.03
C MET A 40 -10.64 -0.49 -3.56
N ILE A 41 -11.68 -1.23 -3.98
CA ILE A 41 -11.84 -2.65 -3.63
C ILE A 41 -10.72 -3.48 -4.26
N SER A 42 -10.36 -3.23 -5.52
CA SER A 42 -9.25 -3.92 -6.21
C SER A 42 -7.91 -3.68 -5.49
N GLY A 43 -7.64 -2.45 -5.04
CA GLY A 43 -6.46 -2.14 -4.24
C GLY A 43 -6.41 -2.94 -2.93
N GLY A 44 -7.53 -3.03 -2.22
CA GLY A 44 -7.68 -3.86 -1.03
C GLY A 44 -7.50 -5.35 -1.31
N LEU A 45 -8.11 -5.85 -2.40
CA LEU A 45 -8.01 -7.25 -2.83
C LEU A 45 -6.58 -7.63 -3.21
N TYR A 46 -5.88 -6.80 -3.99
CA TYR A 46 -4.50 -7.05 -4.38
C TYR A 46 -3.55 -7.03 -3.17
N THR A 47 -3.79 -6.14 -2.20
CA THR A 47 -3.06 -6.17 -0.92
C THR A 47 -3.33 -7.46 -0.15
N THR A 48 -4.59 -7.89 -0.08
CA THR A 48 -5.00 -9.15 0.56
C THR A 48 -4.29 -10.35 -0.08
N MET A 49 -4.30 -10.43 -1.40
CA MET A 49 -3.62 -11.50 -2.15
C MET A 49 -2.11 -11.48 -1.96
N ALA A 50 -1.47 -10.29 -2.05
CA ALA A 50 -0.02 -10.14 -1.92
C ALA A 50 0.52 -10.58 -0.58
N HIS A 51 -0.27 -10.40 0.48
CA HIS A 51 0.14 -10.66 1.86
C HIS A 51 -0.58 -11.85 2.50
N GLU A 52 -1.36 -12.60 1.71
CA GLU A 52 -2.09 -13.79 2.19
C GLU A 52 -2.90 -13.46 3.45
N LEU A 53 -3.64 -12.32 3.40
CA LEU A 53 -4.44 -11.86 4.55
C LEU A 53 -5.76 -12.61 4.65
N THR A 54 -6.19 -12.81 5.88
CA THR A 54 -7.44 -13.50 6.23
C THR A 54 -8.24 -12.70 7.26
N ALA A 55 -9.40 -13.21 7.65
CA ALA A 55 -10.23 -12.62 8.70
C ALA A 55 -9.54 -12.60 10.10
N ASP A 56 -8.55 -13.45 10.30
CA ASP A 56 -7.78 -13.50 11.57
C ASP A 56 -6.73 -12.38 11.64
N ASP A 57 -6.45 -11.69 10.53
CA ASP A 57 -5.43 -10.67 10.49
C ASP A 57 -5.92 -9.33 11.05
N ARG A 58 -5.02 -8.68 11.77
CA ARG A 58 -5.24 -7.36 12.37
C ARG A 58 -4.11 -6.41 12.01
N ALA A 59 -4.47 -5.34 11.29
CA ALA A 59 -3.55 -4.29 10.88
C ALA A 59 -3.29 -3.28 12.00
N LEU A 60 -2.06 -2.77 12.13
CA LEU A 60 -1.80 -1.48 12.77
C LEU A 60 -1.68 -0.42 11.67
N CYS A 61 -2.65 0.50 11.61
CA CYS A 61 -2.63 1.67 10.72
C CYS A 61 -2.09 2.89 11.45
N SER A 62 -0.80 3.11 11.41
CA SER A 62 -0.16 4.30 11.97
C SER A 62 0.14 5.40 10.92
N LEU A 63 -0.26 5.14 9.67
CA LEU A 63 -0.14 6.07 8.55
C LEU A 63 -1.38 6.98 8.47
N PRO A 64 -1.23 8.23 8.01
CA PRO A 64 -2.36 9.12 7.85
C PRO A 64 -3.30 8.66 6.72
N LEU A 65 -4.62 8.76 6.97
CA LEU A 65 -5.64 8.32 6.01
C LEU A 65 -5.74 9.24 4.77
N TYR A 66 -5.16 10.42 4.79
CA TYR A 66 -5.06 11.26 3.59
C TYR A 66 -3.94 10.84 2.62
N HIS A 67 -3.33 9.68 2.84
CA HIS A 67 -2.42 9.01 1.91
C HIS A 67 -2.95 7.62 1.56
N ILE A 68 -2.83 7.25 0.29
CA ILE A 68 -3.36 5.99 -0.24
C ILE A 68 -2.89 4.75 0.54
N ASN A 69 -1.68 4.78 1.10
CA ASN A 69 -1.13 3.68 1.91
C ASN A 69 -1.87 3.54 3.25
N GLY A 70 -2.29 4.62 3.88
CA GLY A 70 -3.15 4.60 5.06
C GLY A 70 -4.59 4.21 4.72
N GLU A 71 -5.16 4.87 3.72
CA GLU A 71 -6.56 4.73 3.33
C GLU A 71 -6.88 3.33 2.79
N VAL A 72 -6.22 2.93 1.70
CA VAL A 72 -6.54 1.66 1.03
C VAL A 72 -5.83 0.49 1.68
N VAL A 73 -4.50 0.57 1.85
CA VAL A 73 -3.74 -0.60 2.30
C VAL A 73 -4.08 -0.99 3.73
N THR A 74 -4.21 -0.03 4.65
CA THR A 74 -4.49 -0.36 6.06
C THR A 74 -5.91 -0.04 6.50
N GLY A 75 -6.70 0.66 5.68
CA GLY A 75 -8.12 0.94 5.93
C GLY A 75 -9.05 -0.02 5.18
N VAL A 76 -9.02 0.03 3.82
CA VAL A 76 -9.92 -0.79 2.98
C VAL A 76 -9.55 -2.29 3.00
N THR A 77 -8.25 -2.62 2.99
CA THR A 77 -7.82 -4.03 2.94
C THR A 77 -8.40 -4.90 4.06
N PRO A 78 -8.41 -4.49 5.35
CA PRO A 78 -9.07 -5.28 6.40
C PRO A 78 -10.55 -5.52 6.14
N LEU A 79 -11.27 -4.54 5.55
CA LEU A 79 -12.68 -4.73 5.18
C LEU A 79 -12.83 -5.80 4.10
N VAL A 80 -11.94 -5.80 3.09
CA VAL A 80 -11.94 -6.78 1.99
C VAL A 80 -11.57 -8.18 2.48
N SER A 81 -10.56 -8.30 3.36
CA SER A 81 -10.10 -9.59 3.89
C SER A 81 -10.99 -10.15 5.02
N GLY A 82 -11.96 -9.37 5.52
CA GLY A 82 -12.75 -9.71 6.71
C GLY A 82 -11.97 -9.54 8.02
N GLY A 83 -10.78 -8.98 7.97
CA GLY A 83 -9.92 -8.75 9.13
C GLY A 83 -10.30 -7.53 9.97
N SER A 84 -9.36 -7.02 10.74
CA SER A 84 -9.59 -5.84 11.59
C SER A 84 -8.42 -4.86 11.56
N VAL A 85 -8.64 -3.63 12.03
CA VAL A 85 -7.63 -2.58 12.05
C VAL A 85 -7.61 -1.83 13.37
N ILE A 86 -6.41 -1.52 13.85
CA ILE A 86 -6.15 -0.61 14.98
C ILE A 86 -5.58 0.68 14.41
N MET A 87 -6.25 1.82 14.69
CA MET A 87 -5.87 3.14 14.19
C MET A 87 -5.53 4.08 15.35
N PRO A 88 -4.25 4.24 15.71
CA PRO A 88 -3.85 5.29 16.64
C PRO A 88 -3.98 6.67 15.96
N ARG A 89 -4.17 7.72 16.77
CA ARG A 89 -4.32 9.09 16.25
C ARG A 89 -3.10 9.59 15.45
N LYS A 90 -1.91 9.06 15.73
CA LYS A 90 -0.65 9.37 15.04
C LYS A 90 0.40 8.29 15.32
N PHE A 91 1.39 8.21 14.44
CA PHE A 91 2.59 7.43 14.69
C PHE A 91 3.41 8.01 15.84
N ARG A 92 3.86 7.12 16.72
CA ARG A 92 4.84 7.41 17.77
C ARG A 92 5.74 6.19 17.96
N THR A 93 7.05 6.41 18.01
CA THR A 93 8.03 5.33 18.22
C THR A 93 7.85 4.63 19.58
N ASN A 94 7.48 5.40 20.61
CA ASN A 94 7.43 4.92 22.00
C ASN A 94 6.29 3.92 22.25
N ASP A 95 5.17 4.05 21.56
CA ASP A 95 3.97 3.22 21.78
C ASP A 95 3.68 2.24 20.63
N PHE A 96 4.44 2.30 19.54
CA PHE A 96 4.22 1.49 18.34
C PHE A 96 4.16 0.00 18.66
N TRP A 97 5.19 -0.55 19.29
CA TRP A 97 5.26 -1.96 19.65
C TRP A 97 4.31 -2.34 20.79
N GLU A 98 4.04 -1.41 21.70
CA GLU A 98 3.06 -1.58 22.78
C GLU A 98 1.65 -1.73 22.23
N LEU A 99 1.28 -0.94 21.21
CA LEU A 99 0.00 -1.06 20.51
C LEU A 99 -0.12 -2.41 19.79
N ILE A 100 0.91 -2.84 19.08
CA ILE A 100 0.98 -4.15 18.42
C ILE A 100 0.74 -5.27 19.43
N SER A 101 1.48 -5.25 20.54
CA SER A 101 1.39 -6.25 21.61
C SER A 101 0.02 -6.22 22.30
N LYS A 102 -0.46 -5.03 22.69
CA LYS A 102 -1.70 -4.85 23.41
C LYS A 102 -2.94 -5.31 22.63
N TYR A 103 -2.97 -4.99 21.33
CA TYR A 103 -4.12 -5.28 20.48
C TYR A 103 -3.98 -6.52 19.63
N GLY A 104 -2.84 -7.22 19.71
CA GLY A 104 -2.58 -8.45 18.96
C GLY A 104 -2.54 -8.21 17.45
N CYS A 105 -1.91 -7.10 17.00
CA CYS A 105 -1.78 -6.84 15.58
C CYS A 105 -0.87 -7.89 14.94
N THR A 106 -1.29 -8.41 13.78
CA THR A 106 -0.56 -9.44 13.03
C THR A 106 0.32 -8.86 11.93
N TRP A 107 0.05 -7.62 11.52
CA TRP A 107 0.85 -6.90 10.55
C TRP A 107 0.70 -5.38 10.70
N PHE A 108 1.59 -4.65 10.05
CA PHE A 108 1.57 -3.19 10.02
C PHE A 108 2.12 -2.65 8.70
N SER A 109 1.76 -1.41 8.34
CA SER A 109 2.35 -0.69 7.20
C SER A 109 3.07 0.57 7.68
N VAL A 110 4.28 0.78 7.18
CA VAL A 110 5.16 1.88 7.53
C VAL A 110 5.88 2.41 6.28
N VAL A 111 6.55 3.55 6.43
CA VAL A 111 7.45 4.11 5.41
C VAL A 111 8.90 4.02 5.88
N PRO A 112 9.91 4.09 4.99
CA PRO A 112 11.32 3.96 5.38
C PRO A 112 11.76 4.88 6.50
N THR A 113 11.24 6.12 6.56
CA THR A 113 11.54 7.05 7.66
C THR A 113 11.05 6.52 9.02
N MET A 114 9.86 5.90 9.05
CA MET A 114 9.35 5.29 10.28
C MET A 114 10.18 4.08 10.69
N ILE A 115 10.62 3.26 9.72
CA ILE A 115 11.56 2.15 9.95
C ILE A 115 12.84 2.67 10.59
N SER A 116 13.42 3.75 10.05
CA SER A 116 14.61 4.39 10.61
C SER A 116 14.40 4.86 12.06
N TYR A 117 13.28 5.53 12.35
CA TYR A 117 12.96 5.98 13.71
C TYR A 117 12.74 4.81 14.68
N LEU A 118 12.09 3.74 14.25
CA LEU A 118 11.91 2.56 15.08
C LEU A 118 13.26 1.88 15.34
N THR A 119 14.10 1.73 14.31
CA THR A 119 15.39 1.05 14.42
C THR A 119 16.35 1.79 15.36
N SER A 120 16.43 3.12 15.24
CA SER A 120 17.34 3.94 16.04
C SER A 120 16.81 4.34 17.42
N GLY A 121 15.48 4.47 17.56
CA GLY A 121 14.85 5.12 18.72
C GLY A 121 14.08 4.18 19.64
N THR A 122 14.00 2.86 19.35
CA THR A 122 13.13 1.96 20.12
C THR A 122 13.88 0.72 20.59
N GLU A 123 13.82 0.46 21.89
CA GLU A 123 14.23 -0.81 22.48
C GLU A 123 12.97 -1.59 22.92
N ILE A 124 12.93 -2.88 22.59
CA ILE A 124 11.82 -3.78 22.94
C ILE A 124 12.24 -4.89 23.91
N GLU A 125 13.55 -5.10 24.02
CA GLU A 125 14.10 -6.13 24.91
C GLU A 125 13.77 -5.83 26.38
N GLY A 126 13.37 -6.83 27.12
CA GLY A 126 13.01 -6.71 28.53
C GLY A 126 11.65 -6.05 28.82
N LYS A 127 10.90 -5.58 27.81
CA LYS A 127 9.58 -4.93 28.01
C LYS A 127 8.41 -5.92 28.14
N GLY A 128 8.63 -7.22 27.98
CA GLY A 128 7.56 -8.22 28.06
C GLY A 128 6.50 -8.11 26.98
N LEU A 129 6.83 -7.52 25.83
CA LEU A 129 5.90 -7.35 24.70
C LEU A 129 5.66 -8.69 24.01
N LYS A 130 4.39 -8.96 23.67
CA LYS A 130 4.00 -10.14 22.88
C LYS A 130 4.02 -9.74 21.41
N LEU A 131 4.97 -10.25 20.63
CA LEU A 131 5.16 -9.94 19.22
C LEU A 131 5.16 -11.19 18.32
N ASP A 132 5.02 -12.39 18.90
CA ASP A 132 5.07 -13.66 18.17
C ASP A 132 3.96 -13.81 17.13
N GLN A 133 2.83 -13.09 17.30
CA GLN A 133 1.73 -13.06 16.36
C GLN A 133 2.02 -12.18 15.13
N VAL A 134 3.08 -11.35 15.15
CA VAL A 134 3.40 -10.46 14.04
C VAL A 134 3.96 -11.26 12.87
N ARG A 135 3.19 -11.35 11.80
CA ARG A 135 3.56 -12.09 10.59
C ARG A 135 4.58 -11.31 9.75
N PHE A 136 4.37 -10.01 9.59
CA PHE A 136 5.26 -9.12 8.81
C PHE A 136 4.98 -7.64 9.09
N GLY A 137 5.95 -6.79 8.74
CA GLY A 137 5.75 -5.37 8.47
C GLY A 137 5.81 -5.11 6.96
N ARG A 138 5.07 -4.12 6.49
CA ARG A 138 5.08 -3.68 5.08
C ARG A 138 5.76 -2.32 4.98
N SER A 139 6.66 -2.15 4.01
CA SER A 139 7.28 -0.87 3.68
C SER A 139 6.90 -0.42 2.29
N ALA A 140 6.48 0.84 2.15
CA ALA A 140 6.10 1.43 0.87
C ALA A 140 6.35 2.94 0.82
N SER A 141 5.89 3.58 -0.26
CA SER A 141 5.91 5.03 -0.54
C SER A 141 7.28 5.59 -0.93
N SER A 142 8.36 4.91 -0.65
CA SER A 142 9.71 5.19 -1.18
C SER A 142 10.58 3.93 -1.07
N ALA A 143 11.70 3.90 -1.80
CA ALA A 143 12.63 2.78 -1.76
C ALA A 143 13.19 2.59 -0.35
N LEU A 144 13.21 1.35 0.13
CA LEU A 144 13.79 0.99 1.42
C LEU A 144 15.28 0.64 1.23
N PRO A 145 16.21 1.40 1.85
CA PRO A 145 17.64 1.04 1.79
C PRO A 145 17.88 -0.37 2.32
N PRO A 146 18.58 -1.25 1.56
CA PRO A 146 18.79 -2.63 1.96
C PRO A 146 19.51 -2.81 3.31
N SER A 147 20.36 -1.86 3.70
CA SER A 147 21.03 -1.85 5.01
C SER A 147 20.03 -1.65 6.14
N LEU A 148 19.16 -0.63 6.02
CA LEU A 148 18.12 -0.33 7.00
C LEU A 148 17.10 -1.46 7.11
N HIS A 149 16.74 -2.08 5.99
CA HIS A 149 15.84 -3.23 5.93
C HIS A 149 16.40 -4.39 6.78
N ARG A 150 17.67 -4.79 6.53
CA ARG A 150 18.33 -5.88 7.30
C ARG A 150 18.51 -5.53 8.78
N GLU A 151 18.84 -4.28 9.09
CA GLU A 151 19.01 -3.81 10.46
C GLU A 151 17.71 -3.93 11.25
N PHE A 152 16.59 -3.49 10.67
CA PHE A 152 15.27 -3.61 11.27
C PHE A 152 14.91 -5.08 11.56
N GLU A 153 15.02 -5.96 10.55
CA GLU A 153 14.70 -7.38 10.68
C GLU A 153 15.61 -8.07 11.73
N LYS A 154 16.89 -7.71 11.76
CA LYS A 154 17.83 -8.22 12.77
C LYS A 154 17.44 -7.79 14.18
N LYS A 155 17.05 -6.52 14.35
CA LYS A 155 16.72 -5.93 15.66
C LYS A 155 15.38 -6.47 16.20
N PHE A 156 14.34 -6.45 15.39
CA PHE A 156 12.98 -6.75 15.87
C PHE A 156 12.52 -8.18 15.61
N LYS A 157 13.25 -8.96 14.82
CA LYS A 157 12.88 -10.31 14.38
C LYS A 157 11.56 -10.37 13.62
N VAL A 158 11.15 -9.26 13.02
CA VAL A 158 9.95 -9.12 12.20
C VAL A 158 10.39 -8.86 10.77
N SER A 159 9.94 -9.68 9.83
CA SER A 159 10.25 -9.54 8.41
C SER A 159 9.54 -8.32 7.81
N ILE A 160 10.22 -7.62 6.90
CA ILE A 160 9.62 -6.52 6.12
C ILE A 160 9.35 -6.99 4.68
N VAL A 161 8.16 -6.72 4.20
CA VAL A 161 7.77 -6.85 2.80
C VAL A 161 7.86 -5.48 2.15
N GLU A 162 8.84 -5.29 1.27
CA GLU A 162 8.96 -4.07 0.47
C GLU A 162 7.95 -4.12 -0.68
N THR A 163 7.23 -3.01 -0.91
CA THR A 163 6.20 -2.90 -1.92
C THR A 163 6.27 -1.55 -2.61
N MET A 164 5.73 -1.46 -3.81
CA MET A 164 5.58 -0.21 -4.56
C MET A 164 4.14 -0.07 -5.04
N GLY A 165 3.64 1.15 -5.01
CA GLY A 165 2.35 1.54 -5.56
C GLY A 165 2.26 3.05 -5.67
N LEU A 166 1.21 3.52 -6.31
CA LEU A 166 0.94 4.93 -6.56
C LEU A 166 -0.45 5.29 -6.03
N THR A 167 -0.72 6.57 -5.87
CA THR A 167 -2.09 7.05 -5.62
C THR A 167 -3.00 6.69 -6.79
N GLU A 168 -2.47 6.83 -8.00
CA GLU A 168 -3.12 6.54 -9.28
C GLU A 168 -3.45 5.06 -9.49
N THR A 169 -2.94 4.17 -8.62
CA THR A 169 -3.20 2.73 -8.67
C THR A 169 -3.89 2.19 -7.41
N ALA A 170 -4.58 3.05 -6.65
CA ALA A 170 -5.23 2.66 -5.39
C ALA A 170 -4.33 1.77 -4.50
N ALA A 171 -3.07 2.08 -4.41
CA ALA A 171 -1.98 1.43 -3.70
C ALA A 171 -1.27 0.30 -4.48
N PRO A 172 -1.27 -1.01 -4.12
CA PRO A 172 -0.15 -1.85 -4.52
C PRO A 172 -0.12 -2.17 -6.00
N VAL A 173 1.06 -2.08 -6.58
CA VAL A 173 1.37 -2.59 -7.92
C VAL A 173 2.34 -3.76 -7.82
N PHE A 174 3.39 -3.59 -7.02
CA PHE A 174 4.44 -4.59 -6.81
C PHE A 174 4.54 -4.95 -5.33
N SER A 175 4.79 -6.21 -5.05
CA SER A 175 5.05 -6.70 -3.69
C SER A 175 6.10 -7.81 -3.70
N ASN A 176 7.07 -7.73 -2.79
CA ASN A 176 7.89 -8.89 -2.50
C ASN A 176 7.02 -10.03 -1.97
N PRO A 177 7.38 -11.29 -2.25
CA PRO A 177 6.67 -12.46 -1.75
C PRO A 177 6.65 -12.56 -0.22
N MET A 178 5.62 -13.18 0.33
CA MET A 178 5.58 -13.53 1.75
C MET A 178 6.67 -14.56 2.11
N ASP A 179 7.00 -15.46 1.20
CA ASP A 179 8.15 -16.38 1.31
C ASP A 179 9.47 -15.60 1.34
N THR A 180 10.10 -15.56 2.50
CA THR A 180 11.35 -14.81 2.73
C THR A 180 12.51 -15.28 1.85
N ALA A 181 12.53 -16.56 1.43
CA ALA A 181 13.57 -17.10 0.55
C ALA A 181 13.51 -16.53 -0.87
N LYS A 182 12.36 -16.01 -1.29
CA LYS A 182 12.12 -15.43 -2.61
C LYS A 182 12.25 -13.90 -2.63
N ARG A 183 12.38 -13.25 -1.46
CA ARG A 183 12.49 -11.79 -1.36
C ARG A 183 13.83 -11.28 -1.87
N LYS A 184 13.80 -10.08 -2.45
CA LYS A 184 15.00 -9.35 -2.87
C LYS A 184 15.02 -7.99 -2.19
N TYR A 185 16.04 -7.75 -1.37
CA TYR A 185 16.26 -6.43 -0.76
C TYR A 185 16.55 -5.38 -1.83
N GLY A 186 15.88 -4.21 -1.72
CA GLY A 186 16.02 -3.12 -2.68
C GLY A 186 15.22 -3.34 -3.97
N SER A 187 14.25 -4.25 -3.94
CA SER A 187 13.29 -4.47 -5.01
C SER A 187 11.88 -4.53 -4.42
N PRO A 188 10.87 -3.92 -5.05
CA PRO A 188 9.48 -4.05 -4.60
C PRO A 188 8.83 -5.40 -4.96
N GLY A 189 9.55 -6.29 -5.67
CA GLY A 189 9.02 -7.60 -6.07
C GLY A 189 8.24 -7.60 -7.40
N PRO A 190 7.51 -8.68 -7.72
CA PRO A 190 6.67 -8.80 -8.91
C PRO A 190 5.38 -8.00 -8.81
N ALA A 191 4.73 -7.78 -9.96
CA ALA A 191 3.39 -7.21 -10.03
C ALA A 191 2.35 -8.12 -9.37
N VAL A 192 1.34 -7.53 -8.73
CA VAL A 192 0.28 -8.24 -8.00
C VAL A 192 -1.09 -7.73 -8.43
N GLY A 193 -1.90 -8.61 -9.00
CA GLY A 193 -3.27 -8.31 -9.42
C GLY A 193 -3.40 -7.43 -10.66
N ASN A 194 -2.31 -6.81 -11.09
CA ASN A 194 -2.22 -5.94 -12.25
C ASN A 194 -1.15 -6.43 -13.22
N THR A 195 -1.13 -5.85 -14.42
CA THR A 195 -0.10 -6.09 -15.43
C THR A 195 0.85 -4.89 -15.47
N ALA A 196 2.15 -5.16 -15.56
CA ALA A 196 3.16 -4.12 -15.71
C ALA A 196 4.14 -4.47 -16.84
N LYS A 197 4.61 -3.46 -17.56
CA LYS A 197 5.65 -3.54 -18.58
C LYS A 197 6.61 -2.36 -18.44
N ILE A 198 7.80 -2.51 -19.02
CA ILE A 198 8.78 -1.41 -19.12
C ILE A 198 8.85 -0.99 -20.57
N ILE A 199 8.81 0.30 -20.84
CA ILE A 199 8.90 0.86 -22.20
C ILE A 199 10.07 1.83 -22.34
N ASP A 200 10.59 1.95 -23.55
CA ASP A 200 11.53 3.00 -23.93
C ASP A 200 10.80 4.33 -24.26
N PRO A 201 11.51 5.44 -24.50
CA PRO A 201 10.90 6.73 -24.86
C PRO A 201 10.08 6.71 -26.15
N THR A 202 10.17 5.66 -26.98
CA THR A 202 9.37 5.50 -28.19
C THR A 202 8.09 4.71 -27.98
N GLY A 203 7.85 4.21 -26.73
CA GLY A 203 6.71 3.38 -26.37
C GLY A 203 6.91 1.89 -26.61
N LYS A 204 8.10 1.46 -27.07
CA LYS A 204 8.41 0.06 -27.30
C LYS A 204 8.71 -0.67 -25.99
N GLU A 205 8.10 -1.83 -25.78
CA GLU A 205 8.36 -2.67 -24.61
C GLU A 205 9.82 -3.18 -24.63
N LEU A 206 10.48 -3.05 -23.47
CA LEU A 206 11.86 -3.44 -23.24
C LEU A 206 11.95 -4.84 -22.62
N PRO A 207 12.98 -5.61 -22.96
CA PRO A 207 13.25 -6.88 -22.32
C PRO A 207 13.73 -6.70 -20.88
N ARG A 208 13.72 -7.79 -20.09
CA ARG A 208 14.21 -7.78 -18.70
C ARG A 208 15.68 -7.37 -18.63
N GLY A 209 15.99 -6.49 -17.69
CA GLY A 209 17.34 -5.97 -17.43
C GLY A 209 17.58 -4.59 -18.02
N GLU A 210 16.72 -4.09 -18.88
CA GLU A 210 16.79 -2.75 -19.42
C GLU A 210 15.99 -1.75 -18.58
N GLN A 211 16.43 -0.49 -18.58
CA GLN A 211 15.77 0.60 -17.85
C GLN A 211 14.81 1.35 -18.77
N GLY A 212 13.64 1.68 -18.24
CA GLY A 212 12.63 2.46 -18.93
C GLY A 212 11.51 2.88 -18.00
N GLU A 213 10.48 3.46 -18.59
CA GLU A 213 9.26 3.85 -17.88
C GLU A 213 8.41 2.62 -17.53
N ILE A 214 7.86 2.60 -16.32
CA ILE A 214 6.92 1.57 -15.90
C ILE A 214 5.53 1.94 -16.41
N MET A 215 4.89 1.01 -17.12
CA MET A 215 3.47 1.10 -17.48
C MET A 215 2.68 0.09 -16.67
N ILE A 216 1.48 0.49 -16.21
CA ILE A 216 0.63 -0.33 -15.34
C ILE A 216 -0.78 -0.38 -15.91
N ARG A 217 -1.39 -1.57 -15.88
CA ARG A 217 -2.80 -1.76 -16.25
C ARG A 217 -3.48 -2.72 -15.28
N GLY A 218 -4.66 -2.37 -14.79
CA GLY A 218 -5.45 -3.19 -13.88
C GLY A 218 -6.68 -2.47 -13.34
N ASP A 219 -7.55 -3.21 -12.66
CA ASP A 219 -8.77 -2.68 -12.08
C ASP A 219 -8.54 -1.68 -10.93
N ASN A 220 -7.31 -1.62 -10.42
CA ASN A 220 -6.87 -0.65 -9.42
C ASN A 220 -6.40 0.69 -10.00
N VAL A 221 -6.32 0.83 -11.33
CA VAL A 221 -5.89 2.07 -12.00
C VAL A 221 -7.01 3.11 -11.97
N MET A 222 -6.67 4.35 -11.64
CA MET A 222 -7.57 5.49 -11.47
C MET A 222 -8.47 5.75 -12.68
N LYS A 223 -9.57 6.47 -12.46
CA LYS A 223 -10.40 7.02 -13.55
C LYS A 223 -9.73 8.19 -14.29
N GLY A 224 -8.91 8.95 -13.58
CA GLY A 224 -8.22 10.13 -14.12
C GLY A 224 -7.98 11.19 -13.05
N TYR A 225 -7.53 12.36 -13.50
CA TYR A 225 -7.31 13.52 -12.63
C TYR A 225 -8.50 14.47 -12.63
N TYR A 226 -8.95 14.85 -11.44
CA TYR A 226 -10.09 15.76 -11.22
C TYR A 226 -9.89 17.10 -11.91
N LYS A 227 -10.85 17.48 -12.76
CA LYS A 227 -10.85 18.72 -13.56
C LYS A 227 -9.56 18.94 -14.38
N ALA A 228 -8.84 17.86 -14.73
CA ALA A 228 -7.61 17.94 -15.52
C ALA A 228 -7.59 16.88 -16.64
N PRO A 229 -8.50 17.03 -17.66
CA PRO A 229 -8.64 16.05 -18.74
C PRO A 229 -7.37 15.90 -19.60
N GLU A 230 -6.61 16.98 -19.79
CA GLU A 230 -5.34 16.91 -20.53
C GLU A 230 -4.32 16.07 -19.80
N LYS A 231 -4.15 16.29 -18.48
CA LYS A 231 -3.25 15.49 -17.65
C LYS A 231 -3.69 14.03 -17.55
N THR A 232 -4.99 13.78 -17.63
CA THR A 232 -5.51 12.41 -17.69
C THR A 232 -5.09 11.74 -18.99
N ARG A 233 -5.25 12.41 -20.13
CA ARG A 233 -4.82 11.87 -21.45
C ARG A 233 -3.31 11.69 -21.57
N GLU A 234 -2.51 12.51 -20.89
CA GLU A 234 -1.04 12.34 -20.82
C GLU A 234 -0.66 11.10 -20.00
N ALA A 235 -1.43 10.74 -18.97
CA ALA A 235 -1.11 9.67 -18.04
C ALA A 235 -1.80 8.34 -18.35
N LEU A 236 -2.98 8.36 -18.99
CA LEU A 236 -3.78 7.16 -19.28
C LEU A 236 -4.00 7.00 -20.78
N GLU A 237 -3.58 5.85 -21.32
CA GLU A 237 -3.92 5.43 -22.67
C GLU A 237 -5.37 4.95 -22.76
N GLU A 238 -5.96 4.98 -23.95
CA GLU A 238 -7.36 4.58 -24.20
C GLU A 238 -7.63 3.11 -23.84
N ASP A 239 -6.62 2.25 -23.93
CA ASP A 239 -6.67 0.83 -23.56
C ASP A 239 -6.35 0.55 -22.08
N GLY A 240 -6.23 1.61 -21.27
CA GLY A 240 -6.11 1.54 -19.79
C GLY A 240 -4.70 1.39 -19.24
N TRP A 241 -3.65 1.59 -20.05
CA TRP A 241 -2.29 1.68 -19.53
C TRP A 241 -2.03 3.04 -18.89
N LEU A 242 -1.48 3.00 -17.67
CA LEU A 242 -1.03 4.17 -16.91
C LEU A 242 0.48 4.37 -17.10
N HIS A 243 0.87 5.55 -17.56
CA HIS A 243 2.24 6.06 -17.53
C HIS A 243 2.60 6.51 -16.12
N THR A 244 3.74 6.04 -15.60
CA THR A 244 4.16 6.42 -14.24
C THR A 244 5.12 7.60 -14.18
N GLY A 245 5.72 7.97 -15.32
CA GLY A 245 6.66 9.06 -15.49
C GLY A 245 8.10 8.68 -15.24
#